data_2f5a7acee26582dc0c193deb3231478f
#
_entry.id   2f5a7acee26582dc0c193deb3231478f
#
_cell.length_a   1.000
_cell.length_b   1.000
_cell.length_c   1.000
_cell.angle_alpha   90.00
_cell.angle_beta   90.00
_cell.angle_gamma   90.00
#
_symmetry.space_group_name_H-M   'P 1'
#
loop_
_entity.id
_entity.type
_entity.pdbx_description
1 polymer ?
#
loop_
_entity_poly.entity_id
_entity_poly.type
_entity_poly.pdbx_seq_one_letter_code
_entity_poly.pdbx_strand_id
1 'polypeptide(L)'
;MSLVAGLDEPIDKAKVKSHLNSIYKYNLRKDLSDHANPQRPTYGLGKDGGVLLCTWPKGGKLSLPFVYSDEVWTGIEYQVASHLIFEGEVEKGLDIVRTVRERYDGKARNPFNEYECGGWYARALSSYSLLQALTGLRYDAVDHILYIDSKIGDSFKTFLSTNTGFGTVEVQQGKPIINVVYGSLDIESCIVSGNKTDFKYQAN
;
A
#
# COMPACT_ATOMS: atom_id res chain seq x y z
N MET A 1 -8.09 3.60 -4.74
CA MET A 1 -9.21 2.65 -5.00
C MET A 1 -9.49 2.52 -6.50
N SER A 2 -9.70 3.62 -7.26
CA SER A 2 -9.95 3.55 -8.71
C SER A 2 -8.87 2.76 -9.47
N LEU A 3 -7.60 3.05 -9.23
CA LEU A 3 -6.47 2.32 -9.85
C LEU A 3 -6.49 0.81 -9.53
N VAL A 4 -6.77 0.44 -8.26
CA VAL A 4 -6.89 -0.98 -7.85
C VAL A 4 -8.03 -1.67 -8.58
N ALA A 5 -9.14 -0.97 -8.79
CA ALA A 5 -10.31 -1.48 -9.50
C ALA A 5 -10.19 -1.40 -11.05
N GLY A 6 -9.10 -0.87 -11.58
CA GLY A 6 -8.92 -0.69 -13.02
C GLY A 6 -9.81 0.37 -13.65
N LEU A 7 -10.32 1.29 -12.83
CA LEU A 7 -11.11 2.43 -13.28
C LEU A 7 -10.20 3.60 -13.66
N ASP A 8 -10.72 4.50 -14.49
CA ASP A 8 -10.02 5.73 -14.82
C ASP A 8 -9.78 6.62 -13.60
N GLU A 9 -8.76 7.46 -13.68
CA GLU A 9 -8.44 8.41 -12.62
C GLU A 9 -9.48 9.55 -12.61
N PRO A 10 -10.29 9.69 -11.55
CA PRO A 10 -11.33 10.72 -11.48
C PRO A 10 -10.78 12.12 -11.18
N ILE A 11 -9.50 12.23 -10.85
CA ILE A 11 -8.81 13.46 -10.48
C ILE A 11 -7.55 13.61 -11.34
N ASP A 12 -7.22 14.84 -11.68
CA ASP A 12 -5.99 15.19 -12.41
C ASP A 12 -4.74 14.61 -11.72
N LYS A 13 -3.97 13.83 -12.46
CA LYS A 13 -2.81 13.07 -11.95
C LYS A 13 -1.74 13.97 -11.33
N ALA A 14 -1.50 15.14 -11.92
CA ALA A 14 -0.50 16.07 -11.38
C ALA A 14 -0.93 16.63 -10.01
N LYS A 15 -2.24 16.84 -9.81
CA LYS A 15 -2.80 17.26 -8.53
C LYS A 15 -2.71 16.14 -7.50
N VAL A 16 -3.00 14.90 -7.88
CA VAL A 16 -2.85 13.72 -7.00
C VAL A 16 -1.40 13.59 -6.54
N LYS A 17 -0.45 13.63 -7.46
CA LYS A 17 0.98 13.53 -7.17
C LYS A 17 1.46 14.69 -6.27
N SER A 18 1.02 15.91 -6.54
CA SER A 18 1.33 17.10 -5.72
C SER A 18 0.79 16.94 -4.30
N HIS A 19 -0.44 16.45 -4.15
CA HIS A 19 -1.07 16.20 -2.86
C HIS A 19 -0.32 15.13 -2.06
N LEU A 20 -0.02 14.00 -2.65
CA LEU A 20 0.74 12.90 -2.01
C LEU A 20 2.13 13.37 -1.55
N ASN A 21 2.83 14.15 -2.38
CA ASN A 21 4.10 14.74 -2.01
C ASN A 21 3.98 15.73 -0.83
N SER A 22 2.85 16.44 -0.74
CA SER A 22 2.57 17.31 0.41
C SER A 22 2.32 16.50 1.68
N ILE A 23 1.57 15.39 1.61
CA ILE A 23 1.39 14.47 2.74
C ILE A 23 2.75 13.93 3.20
N TYR A 24 3.56 13.41 2.28
CA TYR A 24 4.89 12.90 2.60
C TYR A 24 5.76 13.97 3.29
N LYS A 25 5.74 15.18 2.76
CA LYS A 25 6.56 16.29 3.27
C LYS A 25 6.13 16.79 4.65
N TYR A 26 4.83 16.90 4.89
CA TYR A 26 4.31 17.61 6.05
C TYR A 26 3.76 16.69 7.13
N ASN A 27 3.26 15.52 6.76
CA ASN A 27 2.63 14.59 7.71
C ASN A 27 3.58 13.49 8.18
N LEU A 28 4.57 13.08 7.37
CA LEU A 28 5.54 12.09 7.82
C LEU A 28 6.50 12.70 8.84
N ARG A 29 6.49 12.16 10.05
CA ARG A 29 7.43 12.48 11.12
C ARG A 29 8.32 11.26 11.36
N LYS A 30 9.63 11.47 11.50
CA LYS A 30 10.60 10.41 11.83
C LYS A 30 10.83 10.27 13.33
N ASP A 31 10.37 11.24 14.09
CA ASP A 31 10.49 11.31 15.55
C ASP A 31 9.26 12.08 16.07
N LEU A 32 8.56 11.51 17.02
CA LEU A 32 7.38 12.05 17.67
C LEU A 32 7.66 12.55 19.11
N SER A 33 8.95 12.67 19.51
CA SER A 33 9.31 13.05 20.88
C SER A 33 8.80 14.42 21.30
N ASP A 34 8.63 15.34 20.34
CA ASP A 34 8.08 16.69 20.55
C ASP A 34 6.58 16.79 20.19
N HIS A 35 5.96 15.65 19.86
CA HIS A 35 4.57 15.60 19.42
C HIS A 35 3.65 15.13 20.54
N ALA A 36 2.58 15.91 20.77
CA ALA A 36 1.56 15.56 21.75
C ALA A 36 0.38 14.85 21.07
N ASN A 37 0.11 13.63 21.51
CA ASN A 37 -1.08 12.88 21.17
C ASN A 37 -1.82 12.51 22.47
N PRO A 38 -2.71 13.39 22.98
CA PRO A 38 -3.32 13.20 24.28
C PRO A 38 -4.39 12.11 24.32
N GLN A 39 -4.94 11.72 23.17
CA GLN A 39 -6.09 10.82 23.11
C GLN A 39 -5.69 9.34 23.12
N ARG A 40 -4.82 8.93 22.22
CA ARG A 40 -4.33 7.55 22.11
C ARG A 40 -2.82 7.52 21.89
N PRO A 41 -2.06 7.91 22.91
CA PRO A 41 -0.60 8.06 22.77
C PRO A 41 0.11 6.75 22.39
N THR A 42 -0.50 5.60 22.68
CA THR A 42 0.07 4.30 22.37
C THR A 42 0.20 3.98 20.88
N TYR A 43 -0.47 4.73 20.01
CA TYR A 43 -0.37 4.53 18.55
C TYR A 43 0.98 4.96 17.99
N GLY A 44 1.59 5.96 18.59
CA GLY A 44 2.95 6.40 18.28
C GLY A 44 3.38 7.48 19.28
N LEU A 45 4.54 7.30 19.90
CA LEU A 45 5.07 8.25 20.87
C LEU A 45 6.60 8.17 20.96
N GLY A 46 7.19 9.20 21.56
CA GLY A 46 8.64 9.27 21.75
C GLY A 46 9.36 9.24 20.39
N LYS A 47 10.36 8.39 20.28
CA LYS A 47 11.17 8.25 19.06
C LYS A 47 10.49 7.49 17.93
N ASP A 48 9.23 7.10 18.07
CA ASP A 48 8.49 6.51 16.95
C ASP A 48 8.38 7.50 15.78
N GLY A 49 8.35 6.97 14.57
CA GLY A 49 7.94 7.71 13.38
C GLY A 49 6.53 7.36 12.96
N GLY A 50 5.93 8.18 12.12
CA GLY A 50 4.62 7.90 11.52
C GLY A 50 4.08 9.04 10.68
N VAL A 51 3.00 8.76 9.93
CA VAL A 51 2.26 9.74 9.15
C VAL A 51 1.10 10.27 9.98
N LEU A 52 1.21 11.51 10.46
CA LEU A 52 0.14 12.17 11.21
C LEU A 52 -1.11 12.34 10.36
N LEU A 53 -2.29 12.13 10.94
CA LEU A 53 -3.56 12.32 10.24
C LEU A 53 -3.74 13.75 9.76
N CYS A 54 -3.39 14.73 10.58
CA CYS A 54 -3.47 16.13 10.21
C CYS A 54 -2.20 16.89 10.58
N THR A 55 -1.84 17.86 9.74
CA THR A 55 -0.83 18.88 10.04
C THR A 55 -1.28 20.24 9.54
N TRP A 56 -0.70 21.30 10.08
CA TRP A 56 -1.01 22.68 9.72
C TRP A 56 0.27 23.43 9.33
N PRO A 57 0.91 23.07 8.19
CA PRO A 57 2.22 23.61 7.83
C PRO A 57 2.21 25.12 7.55
N LYS A 58 1.03 25.70 7.33
CA LYS A 58 0.83 27.15 7.13
C LYS A 58 0.19 27.84 8.35
N GLY A 59 0.14 27.14 9.49
CA GLY A 59 -0.60 27.61 10.66
C GLY A 59 -2.10 27.38 10.55
N GLY A 60 -2.86 27.92 11.50
CA GLY A 60 -4.33 27.82 11.51
C GLY A 60 -4.87 26.55 12.17
N LYS A 61 -4.07 25.85 12.99
CA LYS A 61 -4.60 24.78 13.85
C LYS A 61 -5.68 25.36 14.76
N LEU A 62 -6.87 24.76 14.72
CA LEU A 62 -7.97 25.17 15.60
C LEU A 62 -7.64 24.83 17.05
N SER A 63 -8.23 25.56 18.01
CA SER A 63 -8.11 25.24 19.44
C SER A 63 -8.75 23.87 19.78
N LEU A 64 -9.81 23.51 19.06
CA LEU A 64 -10.44 22.19 19.10
C LEU A 64 -10.38 21.59 17.68
N PRO A 65 -9.27 20.96 17.29
CA PRO A 65 -9.17 20.34 15.99
C PRO A 65 -9.94 19.03 15.96
N PHE A 66 -9.97 18.39 14.78
CA PHE A 66 -10.48 17.02 14.65
C PHE A 66 -9.82 16.11 15.70
N VAL A 67 -10.65 15.38 16.44
CA VAL A 67 -10.26 14.66 17.66
C VAL A 67 -9.10 13.68 17.47
N TYR A 68 -8.94 13.10 16.27
CA TYR A 68 -7.86 12.17 15.96
C TYR A 68 -6.70 12.79 15.17
N SER A 69 -6.71 14.12 15.03
CA SER A 69 -5.77 14.84 14.17
C SER A 69 -4.29 14.55 14.45
N ASP A 70 -3.98 14.35 15.71
CA ASP A 70 -2.61 14.18 16.19
C ASP A 70 -2.15 12.70 16.24
N GLU A 71 -2.93 11.79 15.69
CA GLU A 71 -2.65 10.35 15.68
C GLU A 71 -1.93 9.87 14.42
N VAL A 72 -1.35 8.68 14.51
CA VAL A 72 -0.85 7.88 13.38
C VAL A 72 -1.66 6.58 13.30
N TRP A 73 -2.16 6.25 12.12
CA TRP A 73 -2.96 5.04 11.91
C TRP A 73 -2.35 4.16 10.83
N THR A 74 -1.94 2.95 11.20
CA THR A 74 -1.23 2.03 10.29
C THR A 74 -1.97 1.79 8.99
N GLY A 75 -3.30 1.63 9.03
CA GLY A 75 -4.11 1.45 7.84
C GLY A 75 -4.04 2.62 6.87
N ILE A 76 -4.10 3.85 7.39
CA ILE A 76 -3.98 5.06 6.57
C ILE A 76 -2.55 5.25 6.06
N GLU A 77 -1.55 4.93 6.88
CA GLU A 77 -0.14 4.98 6.48
C GLU A 77 0.14 4.05 5.30
N TYR A 78 -0.34 2.80 5.34
CA TYR A 78 -0.22 1.86 4.21
C TYR A 78 -1.02 2.31 2.98
N GLN A 79 -2.19 2.93 3.17
CA GLN A 79 -2.96 3.51 2.07
C GLN A 79 -2.18 4.64 1.37
N VAL A 80 -1.58 5.55 2.12
CA VAL A 80 -0.74 6.63 1.56
C VAL A 80 0.50 6.05 0.89
N ALA A 81 1.17 5.09 1.52
CA ALA A 81 2.35 4.42 0.98
C ALA A 81 2.06 3.75 -0.36
N SER A 82 0.99 2.95 -0.43
CA SER A 82 0.60 2.27 -1.68
C SER A 82 0.22 3.27 -2.77
N HIS A 83 -0.48 4.35 -2.43
CA HIS A 83 -0.86 5.38 -3.41
C HIS A 83 0.38 6.11 -3.96
N LEU A 84 1.37 6.44 -3.12
CA LEU A 84 2.67 6.96 -3.58
C LEU A 84 3.34 6.02 -4.57
N ILE A 85 3.34 4.71 -4.29
CA ILE A 85 3.95 3.69 -5.16
C ILE A 85 3.20 3.63 -6.50
N PHE A 86 1.86 3.62 -6.51
CA PHE A 86 1.06 3.66 -7.74
C PHE A 86 1.41 4.88 -8.61
N GLU A 87 1.68 6.04 -7.99
CA GLU A 87 2.08 7.27 -8.68
C GLU A 87 3.57 7.31 -9.04
N GLY A 88 4.32 6.23 -8.85
CA GLY A 88 5.73 6.10 -9.18
C GLY A 88 6.70 6.65 -8.13
N GLU A 89 6.21 7.11 -6.98
CA GLU A 89 7.02 7.59 -5.86
C GLU A 89 7.41 6.42 -4.93
N VAL A 90 8.05 5.40 -5.50
CA VAL A 90 8.29 4.11 -4.83
C VAL A 90 9.07 4.27 -3.52
N GLU A 91 10.18 5.00 -3.55
CA GLU A 91 11.04 5.18 -2.37
C GLU A 91 10.31 5.90 -1.23
N LYS A 92 9.47 6.88 -1.54
CA LYS A 92 8.66 7.58 -0.52
C LYS A 92 7.61 6.66 0.10
N GLY A 93 6.97 5.82 -0.71
CA GLY A 93 6.04 4.82 -0.21
C GLY A 93 6.74 3.80 0.70
N LEU A 94 7.87 3.25 0.26
CA LEU A 94 8.66 2.31 1.05
C LEU A 94 9.25 2.94 2.33
N ASP A 95 9.55 4.23 2.31
CA ASP A 95 10.00 4.94 3.50
C ASP A 95 8.90 5.03 4.57
N ILE A 96 7.65 5.26 4.16
CA ILE A 96 6.51 5.18 5.09
C ILE A 96 6.36 3.76 5.63
N VAL A 97 6.43 2.74 4.78
CA VAL A 97 6.35 1.33 5.20
C VAL A 97 7.42 0.99 6.24
N ARG A 98 8.68 1.38 5.99
CA ARG A 98 9.77 1.20 6.96
C ARG A 98 9.44 1.87 8.30
N THR A 99 9.00 3.12 8.26
CA THR A 99 8.64 3.89 9.46
C THR A 99 7.54 3.20 10.29
N VAL A 100 6.53 2.63 9.62
CA VAL A 100 5.49 1.84 10.29
C VAL A 100 6.08 0.57 10.91
N ARG A 101 6.90 -0.18 10.15
CA ARG A 101 7.46 -1.45 10.64
C ARG A 101 8.46 -1.26 11.79
N GLU A 102 9.21 -0.18 11.80
CA GLU A 102 10.10 0.17 12.90
C GLU A 102 9.34 0.41 14.21
N ARG A 103 8.11 0.89 14.15
CA ARG A 103 7.21 1.05 15.30
C ARG A 103 6.75 -0.29 15.89
N TYR A 104 6.70 -1.35 15.06
CA TYR A 104 6.25 -2.70 15.41
C TYR A 104 7.39 -3.71 15.28
N ASP A 105 8.53 -3.41 15.88
CA ASP A 105 9.79 -4.14 15.75
C ASP A 105 9.91 -5.35 16.70
N GLY A 106 8.90 -5.60 17.51
CA GLY A 106 8.89 -6.67 18.51
C GLY A 106 9.50 -6.31 19.87
N LYS A 107 10.06 -5.10 20.03
CA LYS A 107 10.60 -4.61 21.31
C LYS A 107 9.54 -3.85 22.11
N ALA A 108 8.99 -2.80 21.49
CA ALA A 108 7.95 -1.97 22.11
C ALA A 108 6.54 -2.45 21.75
N ARG A 109 6.34 -2.92 20.53
CA ARG A 109 5.03 -3.38 20.04
C ARG A 109 5.14 -4.70 19.31
N ASN A 110 4.05 -5.49 19.40
CA ASN A 110 3.95 -6.78 18.73
C ASN A 110 3.90 -6.59 17.21
N PRO A 111 4.83 -7.17 16.43
CA PRO A 111 4.86 -7.04 14.97
C PRO A 111 3.70 -7.74 14.25
N PHE A 112 2.97 -8.61 14.94
CA PHE A 112 1.80 -9.33 14.42
C PHE A 112 0.46 -8.74 14.88
N ASN A 113 0.49 -7.63 15.61
CA ASN A 113 -0.70 -6.94 16.08
C ASN A 113 -0.50 -5.43 15.98
N GLU A 114 -0.63 -4.91 14.77
CA GLU A 114 -0.68 -3.47 14.51
C GLU A 114 -2.04 -2.94 14.95
N TYR A 115 -2.13 -2.50 16.19
CA TYR A 115 -3.42 -2.20 16.73
C TYR A 115 -3.90 -0.78 16.46
N GLU A 116 -5.16 -0.73 16.09
CA GLU A 116 -6.01 0.45 16.08
C GLU A 116 -7.29 0.07 16.80
N CYS A 117 -7.76 0.89 17.72
CA CYS A 117 -8.96 0.58 18.51
C CYS A 117 -8.87 -0.82 19.16
N GLY A 118 -7.71 -1.14 19.74
CA GLY A 118 -7.48 -2.38 20.47
C GLY A 118 -7.33 -3.64 19.63
N GLY A 119 -6.93 -3.55 18.38
CA GLY A 119 -6.71 -4.73 17.52
C GLY A 119 -7.97 -5.26 16.83
N TRP A 120 -9.11 -4.59 16.99
CA TRP A 120 -10.39 -5.04 16.41
C TRP A 120 -10.57 -4.68 14.94
N TYR A 121 -9.99 -3.58 14.46
CA TYR A 121 -10.31 -3.05 13.14
C TYR A 121 -9.53 -3.68 11.99
N ALA A 122 -8.45 -4.37 12.26
CA ALA A 122 -7.63 -5.02 11.22
C ALA A 122 -7.29 -4.12 10.01
N ARG A 123 -7.22 -2.80 10.18
CA ARG A 123 -6.91 -1.84 9.10
C ARG A 123 -5.52 -2.01 8.53
N ALA A 124 -4.62 -2.67 9.26
CA ALA A 124 -3.32 -3.10 8.77
C ALA A 124 -3.42 -3.98 7.50
N LEU A 125 -4.59 -4.60 7.25
CA LEU A 125 -4.87 -5.30 6.00
C LEU A 125 -4.72 -4.41 4.75
N SER A 126 -4.79 -3.08 4.88
CA SER A 126 -4.48 -2.17 3.78
C SER A 126 -3.04 -2.34 3.25
N SER A 127 -2.14 -2.98 4.02
CA SER A 127 -0.80 -3.36 3.58
C SER A 127 -0.80 -4.29 2.36
N TYR A 128 -1.86 -5.06 2.13
CA TYR A 128 -1.98 -5.89 0.93
C TYR A 128 -2.00 -5.07 -0.36
N SER A 129 -2.47 -3.81 -0.31
CA SER A 129 -2.41 -2.91 -1.47
C SER A 129 -0.98 -2.60 -1.93
N LEU A 130 0.02 -2.76 -1.04
CA LEU A 130 1.43 -2.62 -1.40
C LEU A 130 1.87 -3.68 -2.42
N LEU A 131 1.35 -4.91 -2.32
CA LEU A 131 1.66 -5.96 -3.29
C LEU A 131 1.19 -5.55 -4.68
N GLN A 132 -0.04 -5.05 -4.80
CA GLN A 132 -0.57 -4.56 -6.08
C GLN A 132 0.18 -3.33 -6.57
N ALA A 133 0.49 -2.37 -5.69
CA ALA A 133 1.19 -1.15 -6.06
C ALA A 133 2.61 -1.43 -6.59
N LEU A 134 3.35 -2.34 -5.93
CA LEU A 134 4.72 -2.70 -6.31
C LEU A 134 4.77 -3.56 -7.57
N THR A 135 3.88 -4.54 -7.67
CA THR A 135 3.88 -5.49 -8.80
C THR A 135 3.04 -5.02 -9.99
N GLY A 136 2.15 -4.04 -9.76
CA GLY A 136 1.18 -3.60 -10.77
C GLY A 136 0.21 -4.70 -11.18
N LEU A 137 0.05 -5.74 -10.33
CA LEU A 137 -0.79 -6.89 -10.64
C LEU A 137 -2.27 -6.54 -10.49
N ARG A 138 -3.03 -6.73 -11.57
CA ARG A 138 -4.48 -6.59 -11.59
C ARG A 138 -5.10 -7.67 -12.48
N TYR A 139 -6.06 -8.39 -11.95
CA TYR A 139 -6.84 -9.38 -12.71
C TYR A 139 -8.21 -8.82 -13.06
N ASP A 140 -8.53 -8.84 -14.34
CA ASP A 140 -9.85 -8.54 -14.87
C ASP A 140 -10.61 -9.84 -15.04
N ALA A 141 -11.62 -10.06 -14.17
CA ALA A 141 -12.39 -11.29 -14.15
C ALA A 141 -13.50 -11.32 -15.22
N VAL A 142 -13.77 -10.23 -15.89
CA VAL A 142 -14.75 -10.16 -17.00
C VAL A 142 -14.08 -10.55 -18.30
N ASP A 143 -12.92 -9.97 -18.57
CA ASP A 143 -12.18 -10.20 -19.81
C ASP A 143 -11.08 -11.27 -19.67
N HIS A 144 -10.95 -11.87 -18.47
CA HIS A 144 -9.93 -12.88 -18.14
C HIS A 144 -8.49 -12.44 -18.44
N ILE A 145 -8.20 -11.16 -18.19
CA ILE A 145 -6.90 -10.54 -18.48
C ILE A 145 -6.13 -10.30 -17.18
N LEU A 146 -4.87 -10.76 -17.15
CA LEU A 146 -3.92 -10.41 -16.11
C LEU A 146 -3.04 -9.25 -16.57
N TYR A 147 -3.15 -8.10 -15.91
CA TYR A 147 -2.28 -6.95 -16.12
C TYR A 147 -1.13 -6.96 -15.12
N ILE A 148 0.06 -6.59 -15.60
CA ILE A 148 1.29 -6.49 -14.81
C ILE A 148 2.01 -5.20 -15.22
N ASP A 149 2.12 -4.23 -14.32
CA ASP A 149 2.86 -2.98 -14.52
C ASP A 149 3.80 -2.71 -13.33
N SER A 150 4.84 -3.53 -13.24
CA SER A 150 5.74 -3.60 -12.10
C SER A 150 6.51 -2.30 -11.87
N LYS A 151 6.64 -1.92 -10.60
CA LYS A 151 7.49 -0.82 -10.12
C LYS A 151 8.80 -1.33 -9.47
N ILE A 152 9.00 -2.66 -9.44
CA ILE A 152 10.15 -3.32 -8.80
C ILE A 152 11.01 -4.12 -9.80
N GLY A 153 10.86 -3.83 -11.09
CA GLY A 153 11.62 -4.48 -12.16
C GLY A 153 10.85 -5.60 -12.86
N ASP A 154 11.57 -6.39 -13.64
CA ASP A 154 11.04 -7.40 -14.56
C ASP A 154 11.17 -8.84 -14.05
N SER A 155 11.59 -9.00 -12.78
CA SER A 155 11.81 -10.31 -12.18
C SER A 155 11.37 -10.29 -10.71
N PHE A 156 10.23 -10.92 -10.43
CA PHE A 156 9.66 -11.00 -9.07
C PHE A 156 8.65 -12.16 -8.98
N LYS A 157 8.22 -12.47 -7.75
CA LYS A 157 7.16 -13.43 -7.47
C LYS A 157 6.16 -12.83 -6.49
N THR A 158 4.88 -13.01 -6.77
CA THR A 158 3.79 -12.49 -5.93
C THR A 158 2.62 -13.46 -5.87
N PHE A 159 1.73 -13.20 -4.93
CA PHE A 159 0.49 -13.95 -4.72
C PHE A 159 -0.63 -13.40 -5.61
N LEU A 160 -1.48 -14.30 -6.11
CA LEU A 160 -2.74 -13.97 -6.79
C LEU A 160 -3.85 -14.83 -6.23
N SER A 161 -4.97 -14.20 -5.87
CA SER A 161 -6.21 -14.87 -5.47
C SER A 161 -7.38 -14.32 -6.26
N THR A 162 -8.25 -15.21 -6.70
CA THR A 162 -9.52 -14.91 -7.38
C THR A 162 -10.66 -15.61 -6.66
N ASN A 163 -11.88 -15.48 -7.15
CA ASN A 163 -13.04 -16.21 -6.63
C ASN A 163 -12.99 -17.71 -6.91
N THR A 164 -12.20 -18.17 -7.89
CA THR A 164 -12.14 -19.58 -8.34
C THR A 164 -10.91 -20.30 -7.82
N GLY A 165 -9.88 -19.60 -7.39
CA GLY A 165 -8.67 -20.20 -6.89
C GLY A 165 -7.59 -19.21 -6.51
N PHE A 166 -6.43 -19.76 -6.13
CA PHE A 166 -5.26 -18.94 -5.79
C PHE A 166 -3.96 -19.63 -6.19
N GLY A 167 -2.94 -18.80 -6.30
CA GLY A 167 -1.61 -19.26 -6.67
C GLY A 167 -0.57 -18.15 -6.63
N THR A 168 0.47 -18.29 -7.44
CA THR A 168 1.50 -17.28 -7.58
C THR A 168 1.69 -16.87 -9.03
N VAL A 169 2.03 -15.60 -9.22
CA VAL A 169 2.52 -15.07 -10.48
C VAL A 169 4.00 -14.78 -10.28
N GLU A 170 4.83 -15.46 -11.06
CA GLU A 170 6.27 -15.22 -11.12
C GLU A 170 6.58 -14.57 -12.46
N VAL A 171 7.31 -13.47 -12.45
CA VAL A 171 7.78 -12.80 -13.66
C VAL A 171 9.28 -13.00 -13.75
N GLN A 172 9.76 -13.53 -14.86
CA GLN A 172 11.17 -13.75 -15.14
C GLN A 172 11.53 -13.02 -16.44
N GLN A 173 12.34 -11.97 -16.34
CA GLN A 173 12.72 -11.14 -17.48
C GLN A 173 11.50 -10.68 -18.30
N GLY A 174 10.47 -10.20 -17.61
CA GLY A 174 9.23 -9.72 -18.20
C GLY A 174 8.25 -10.81 -18.68
N LYS A 175 8.57 -12.11 -18.51
CA LYS A 175 7.71 -13.23 -18.92
C LYS A 175 6.96 -13.82 -17.72
N PRO A 176 5.63 -13.78 -17.69
CA PRO A 176 4.84 -14.32 -16.61
C PRO A 176 4.80 -15.87 -16.59
N ILE A 177 4.87 -16.41 -15.38
CA ILE A 177 4.64 -17.82 -15.09
C ILE A 177 3.57 -17.88 -14.00
N ILE A 178 2.44 -18.49 -14.29
CA ILE A 178 1.30 -18.59 -13.39
C ILE A 178 1.28 -20.00 -12.80
N ASN A 179 1.43 -20.10 -11.48
CA ASN A 179 1.38 -21.36 -10.75
C ASN A 179 0.09 -21.42 -9.94
N VAL A 180 -0.79 -22.34 -10.26
CA VAL A 180 -2.01 -22.60 -9.50
C VAL A 180 -1.72 -23.52 -8.33
N VAL A 181 -2.08 -23.10 -7.13
CA VAL A 181 -1.93 -23.88 -5.90
C VAL A 181 -3.24 -24.56 -5.52
N TYR A 182 -4.37 -23.86 -5.73
CA TYR A 182 -5.69 -24.38 -5.43
C TYR A 182 -6.74 -23.80 -6.38
N GLY A 183 -7.71 -24.61 -6.79
CA GLY A 183 -8.79 -24.22 -7.69
C GLY A 183 -8.32 -23.95 -9.11
N SER A 184 -8.87 -22.93 -9.76
CA SER A 184 -8.48 -22.46 -11.09
C SER A 184 -8.21 -20.96 -11.10
N LEU A 185 -7.34 -20.53 -12.00
CA LEU A 185 -7.12 -19.12 -12.32
C LEU A 185 -7.41 -18.94 -13.82
N ASP A 186 -8.59 -18.43 -14.14
CA ASP A 186 -9.09 -18.34 -15.52
C ASP A 186 -8.46 -17.14 -16.24
N ILE A 187 -7.19 -17.27 -16.63
CA ILE A 187 -6.42 -16.22 -17.30
C ILE A 187 -6.23 -16.63 -18.77
N GLU A 188 -6.82 -15.86 -19.68
CA GLU A 188 -6.73 -16.07 -21.12
C GLU A 188 -5.60 -15.27 -21.75
N SER A 189 -5.24 -14.13 -21.16
CA SER A 189 -4.14 -13.30 -21.66
C SER A 189 -3.44 -12.53 -20.56
N CYS A 190 -2.18 -12.19 -20.83
CA CYS A 190 -1.38 -11.31 -19.97
C CYS A 190 -0.96 -10.06 -20.73
N ILE A 191 -1.05 -8.90 -20.05
CA ILE A 191 -0.55 -7.61 -20.54
C ILE A 191 0.53 -7.13 -19.58
N VAL A 192 1.77 -7.11 -20.05
CA VAL A 192 2.93 -6.67 -19.25
C VAL A 192 3.41 -5.33 -19.78
N SER A 193 3.40 -4.29 -18.94
CA SER A 193 3.79 -2.92 -19.31
C SER A 193 3.12 -2.45 -20.61
N GLY A 194 1.80 -2.71 -20.72
CA GLY A 194 0.97 -2.32 -21.86
C GLY A 194 1.06 -3.23 -23.10
N ASN A 195 1.91 -4.26 -23.09
CA ASN A 195 2.10 -5.16 -24.23
C ASN A 195 1.53 -6.56 -23.96
N LYS A 196 0.79 -7.11 -24.90
CA LYS A 196 0.35 -8.52 -24.84
C LYS A 196 1.58 -9.43 -24.84
N THR A 197 1.66 -10.30 -23.84
CA THR A 197 2.85 -11.11 -23.57
C THR A 197 2.44 -12.57 -23.39
N ASP A 198 3.19 -13.48 -23.98
CA ASP A 198 3.02 -14.92 -23.76
C ASP A 198 3.36 -15.27 -22.30
N PHE A 199 2.62 -16.20 -21.73
CA PHE A 199 2.82 -16.66 -20.36
C PHE A 199 2.80 -18.18 -20.28
N LYS A 200 3.40 -18.72 -19.22
CA LYS A 200 3.33 -20.14 -18.89
C LYS A 200 2.29 -20.37 -17.80
N TYR A 201 1.47 -21.38 -17.97
CA TYR A 201 0.51 -21.83 -16.98
C TYR A 201 0.97 -23.18 -16.41
N GLN A 202 1.09 -23.29 -15.09
CA GLN A 202 1.46 -24.50 -14.37
C GLN A 202 0.37 -24.78 -13.34
N ALA A 203 -0.36 -25.88 -13.54
CA ALA A 203 -1.26 -26.45 -12.54
C ALA A 203 -0.54 -27.62 -11.85
N ASN A 204 -0.68 -27.70 -10.53
CA ASN A 204 -0.22 -28.86 -9.77
C ASN A 204 -1.19 -30.03 -9.93
#